data_ac17f385ef6a13e34cbfe7a0083c1136
#
_entry.id   ac17f385ef6a13e34cbfe7a0083c1136
#
_cell.length_a   1.000
_cell.length_b   1.000
_cell.length_c   1.000
_cell.angle_alpha   90.00
_cell.angle_beta   90.00
_cell.angle_gamma   90.00
#
_symmetry.space_group_name_H-M   'P 1'
#
loop_
_entity.id
_entity.type
_entity.pdbx_description
1 polymer ?
#
loop_
_entity_poly.entity_id
_entity_poly.type
_entity_poly.pdbx_seq_one_letter_code
_entity_poly.pdbx_strand_id
1 'polypeptide(L)'
;AFKQPIRSDLPDVKNADWVRNEIDRFVLAKLEERGLSPNVHAERRVLIRRAYFDLIGLPPAPDAIDKFVGRVNKSGLDNALAVEADELLAAPQFGERWGRHWLDVARFAESSGKDANISFPYAWRYRDYVIDSVNADVPYDRFLAEQLAGDLLPYESPKERARLLIATGFLAVGTKNLDSMNPMQFQADILGI
;
A
#
# COMPACT_ATOMS: atom_id res chain seq x y z
N ALA A 1 6.11 24.77 -2.23
CA ALA A 1 6.73 24.49 -3.51
C ALA A 1 7.47 23.15 -3.45
N PHE A 2 7.24 22.28 -4.41
CA PHE A 2 7.93 21.00 -4.52
C PHE A 2 9.41 21.24 -4.84
N LYS A 3 10.29 20.63 -4.05
CA LYS A 3 11.74 20.64 -4.29
C LYS A 3 12.18 19.22 -4.63
N GLN A 4 13.17 19.10 -5.50
CA GLN A 4 13.76 17.79 -5.77
C GLN A 4 14.33 17.22 -4.47
N PRO A 5 14.07 15.94 -4.15
CA PRO A 5 14.65 15.28 -2.98
C PRO A 5 16.19 15.32 -3.06
N ILE A 6 16.82 15.66 -1.96
CA ILE A 6 18.28 15.64 -1.82
C ILE A 6 18.61 14.57 -0.77
N ARG A 7 19.61 13.75 -1.06
CA ARG A 7 20.10 12.76 -0.09
C ARG A 7 20.75 13.54 1.09
N SER A 8 20.23 13.30 2.28
CA SER A 8 20.77 13.88 3.51
C SER A 8 22.03 13.13 3.95
N ASP A 9 22.95 13.83 4.60
CA ASP A 9 24.07 13.18 5.27
C ASP A 9 23.58 12.29 6.40
N LEU A 10 24.25 11.15 6.56
CA LEU A 10 23.91 10.20 7.63
C LEU A 10 24.41 10.76 8.97
N PRO A 11 23.55 10.83 10.00
CA PRO A 11 23.97 11.31 11.31
C PRO A 11 24.93 10.33 11.98
N ASP A 12 25.86 10.89 12.75
CA ASP A 12 26.70 10.11 13.66
C ASP A 12 25.87 9.63 14.84
N VAL A 13 26.08 8.38 15.25
CA VAL A 13 25.38 7.73 16.35
C VAL A 13 26.37 7.02 17.26
N LYS A 14 26.08 6.97 18.58
CA LYS A 14 26.95 6.35 19.59
C LYS A 14 26.87 4.83 19.55
N ASN A 15 25.66 4.27 19.38
CA ASN A 15 25.42 2.84 19.37
C ASN A 15 25.31 2.31 17.92
N ALA A 16 26.43 2.38 17.19
CA ALA A 16 26.46 1.96 15.77
C ALA A 16 26.14 0.47 15.57
N ASP A 17 26.35 -0.39 16.56
CA ASP A 17 26.07 -1.84 16.48
C ASP A 17 24.58 -2.16 16.40
N TRP A 18 23.71 -1.23 16.83
CA TRP A 18 22.26 -1.39 16.70
C TRP A 18 21.78 -1.14 15.27
N VAL A 19 22.53 -0.37 14.48
CA VAL A 19 22.15 0.06 13.14
C VAL A 19 22.21 -1.09 12.15
N ARG A 20 21.12 -1.34 11.41
CA ARG A 20 21.03 -2.33 10.34
C ARG A 20 20.98 -1.72 8.94
N ASN A 21 20.43 -0.50 8.85
CA ASN A 21 20.30 0.25 7.60
C ASN A 21 20.44 1.77 7.84
N GLU A 22 20.46 2.56 6.77
CA GLU A 22 20.63 4.02 6.87
C GLU A 22 19.50 4.71 7.64
N ILE A 23 18.26 4.21 7.57
CA ILE A 23 17.11 4.78 8.27
C ILE A 23 17.29 4.66 9.79
N ASP A 24 17.86 3.54 10.24
CA ASP A 24 18.12 3.31 11.67
C ASP A 24 19.03 4.39 12.27
N ARG A 25 19.98 4.95 11.49
CA ARG A 25 20.83 6.05 11.95
C ARG A 25 20.02 7.30 12.30
N PHE A 26 19.04 7.66 11.46
CA PHE A 26 18.19 8.82 11.73
C PHE A 26 17.31 8.58 12.96
N VAL A 27 16.76 7.36 13.10
CA VAL A 27 15.95 6.98 14.27
C VAL A 27 16.79 7.00 15.53
N LEU A 28 17.97 6.37 15.49
CA LEU A 28 18.86 6.27 16.66
C LEU A 28 19.40 7.62 17.09
N ALA A 29 19.80 8.48 16.15
CA ALA A 29 20.25 9.84 16.45
C ALA A 29 19.17 10.64 17.21
N LYS A 30 17.89 10.51 16.82
CA LYS A 30 16.78 11.17 17.51
C LYS A 30 16.48 10.57 18.89
N LEU A 31 16.69 9.29 19.09
CA LEU A 31 16.59 8.66 20.39
C LEU A 31 17.72 9.17 21.32
N GLU A 32 18.97 9.14 20.83
CA GLU A 32 20.15 9.59 21.58
C GLU A 32 20.10 11.08 21.95
N GLU A 33 19.59 11.94 21.05
CA GLU A 33 19.35 13.35 21.31
C GLU A 33 18.43 13.57 22.52
N ARG A 34 17.49 12.65 22.75
CA ARG A 34 16.55 12.68 23.89
C ARG A 34 16.98 11.85 25.08
N GLY A 35 18.18 11.29 25.07
CA GLY A 35 18.68 10.40 26.11
C GLY A 35 17.94 9.06 26.19
N LEU A 36 17.31 8.63 25.09
CA LEU A 36 16.59 7.38 24.99
C LEU A 36 17.45 6.32 24.29
N SER A 37 17.16 5.07 24.59
CA SER A 37 17.76 3.91 23.92
C SER A 37 16.66 3.08 23.24
N PRO A 38 16.99 2.36 22.15
CA PRO A 38 16.08 1.39 21.58
C PRO A 38 15.65 0.33 22.60
N ASN A 39 14.39 -0.10 22.49
CA ASN A 39 13.89 -1.21 23.31
C ASN A 39 14.54 -2.53 22.88
N VAL A 40 14.51 -3.53 23.78
CA VAL A 40 14.88 -4.90 23.47
C VAL A 40 13.97 -5.48 22.38
N HIS A 41 14.48 -6.47 21.65
CA HIS A 41 13.70 -7.15 20.63
C HIS A 41 12.39 -7.73 21.20
N ALA A 42 11.31 -7.57 20.44
CA ALA A 42 10.04 -8.16 20.78
C ALA A 42 10.10 -9.70 20.72
N GLU A 43 9.25 -10.37 21.48
CA GLU A 43 9.12 -11.82 21.43
C GLU A 43 8.72 -12.31 20.03
N ARG A 44 9.15 -13.51 19.66
CA ARG A 44 8.93 -14.12 18.34
C ARG A 44 7.45 -14.16 17.94
N ARG A 45 6.57 -14.51 18.88
CA ARG A 45 5.11 -14.55 18.65
C ARG A 45 4.52 -13.14 18.38
N VAL A 46 5.10 -12.13 19.01
CA VAL A 46 4.72 -10.72 18.78
C VAL A 46 5.21 -10.25 17.40
N LEU A 47 6.42 -10.63 17.01
CA LEU A 47 7.00 -10.25 15.71
C LEU A 47 6.20 -10.82 14.54
N ILE A 48 5.91 -12.14 14.55
CA ILE A 48 5.09 -12.73 13.49
C ILE A 48 3.69 -12.11 13.44
N ARG A 49 3.06 -11.88 14.61
CA ARG A 49 1.76 -11.22 14.65
C ARG A 49 1.80 -9.82 14.02
N ARG A 50 2.84 -9.03 14.29
CA ARG A 50 3.03 -7.71 13.66
C ARG A 50 3.20 -7.84 12.16
N ALA A 51 4.06 -8.73 11.69
CA ALA A 51 4.28 -8.96 10.25
C ALA A 51 2.97 -9.29 9.51
N TYR A 52 2.14 -10.16 10.08
CA TYR A 52 0.84 -10.53 9.51
C TYR A 52 -0.12 -9.34 9.44
N PHE A 53 -0.27 -8.59 10.53
CA PHE A 53 -1.15 -7.42 10.54
C PHE A 53 -0.66 -6.30 9.63
N ASP A 54 0.65 -6.09 9.56
CA ASP A 54 1.22 -5.04 8.73
C ASP A 54 1.13 -5.39 7.24
N LEU A 55 1.44 -6.62 6.85
CA LEU A 55 1.49 -7.03 5.45
C LEU A 55 0.14 -7.43 4.87
N ILE A 56 -0.64 -8.24 5.58
CA ILE A 56 -1.90 -8.78 5.06
C ILE A 56 -3.15 -8.38 5.86
N GLY A 57 -2.99 -7.68 6.99
CA GLY A 57 -4.10 -7.19 7.80
C GLY A 57 -4.85 -8.25 8.61
N LEU A 58 -4.37 -9.49 8.61
CA LEU A 58 -4.99 -10.65 9.27
C LEU A 58 -4.09 -11.21 10.37
N PRO A 59 -4.63 -11.88 11.40
CA PRO A 59 -3.81 -12.58 12.37
C PRO A 59 -3.20 -13.85 11.78
N PRO A 60 -2.00 -14.27 12.22
CA PRO A 60 -1.46 -15.58 11.86
C PRO A 60 -2.30 -16.71 12.44
N ALA A 61 -2.45 -17.79 11.69
CA ALA A 61 -3.01 -19.03 12.22
C ALA A 61 -2.05 -19.66 13.26
N PRO A 62 -2.56 -20.45 14.23
CA PRO A 62 -1.71 -21.06 15.26
C PRO A 62 -0.55 -21.89 14.71
N ASP A 63 -0.77 -22.66 13.66
CA ASP A 63 0.26 -23.47 12.99
C ASP A 63 1.33 -22.61 12.29
N ALA A 64 0.97 -21.43 11.76
CA ALA A 64 1.92 -20.49 11.20
C ALA A 64 2.86 -19.94 12.27
N ILE A 65 2.33 -19.65 13.47
CA ILE A 65 3.14 -19.21 14.61
C ILE A 65 4.16 -20.30 14.99
N ASP A 66 3.71 -21.55 15.08
CA ASP A 66 4.59 -22.67 15.49
C ASP A 66 5.64 -22.97 14.41
N LYS A 67 5.30 -22.89 13.13
CA LYS A 67 6.25 -22.99 12.00
C LYS A 67 7.29 -21.88 12.05
N PHE A 68 6.87 -20.63 12.26
CA PHE A 68 7.79 -19.50 12.39
C PHE A 68 8.76 -19.68 13.55
N VAL A 69 8.27 -20.03 14.76
CA VAL A 69 9.10 -20.28 15.93
C VAL A 69 10.08 -21.41 15.65
N GLY A 70 9.65 -22.48 15.00
CA GLY A 70 10.51 -23.59 14.56
C GLY A 70 11.59 -23.15 13.58
N ARG A 71 11.24 -22.26 12.61
CA ARG A 71 12.17 -21.67 11.64
C ARG A 71 13.22 -20.81 12.34
N VAL A 72 12.81 -19.97 13.30
CA VAL A 72 13.74 -19.15 14.11
C VAL A 72 14.76 -20.01 14.85
N ASN A 73 14.34 -21.14 15.41
CA ASN A 73 15.25 -22.06 16.11
C ASN A 73 16.28 -22.73 15.18
N LYS A 74 15.96 -22.90 13.90
CA LYS A 74 16.81 -23.56 12.90
C LYS A 74 17.76 -22.60 12.20
N SER A 75 17.30 -21.41 11.82
CA SER A 75 18.01 -20.50 10.91
C SER A 75 18.21 -19.08 11.45
N GLY A 76 17.82 -18.82 12.70
CA GLY A 76 17.88 -17.49 13.30
C GLY A 76 16.69 -16.60 12.96
N LEU A 77 16.56 -15.50 13.71
CA LEU A 77 15.40 -14.62 13.64
C LEU A 77 15.32 -13.88 12.30
N ASP A 78 16.42 -13.29 11.84
CA ASP A 78 16.43 -12.45 10.64
C ASP A 78 16.08 -13.26 9.39
N ASN A 79 16.63 -14.47 9.25
CA ASN A 79 16.29 -15.37 8.14
C ASN A 79 14.82 -15.80 8.22
N ALA A 80 14.34 -16.17 9.40
CA ALA A 80 12.96 -16.59 9.58
C ALA A 80 11.97 -15.45 9.23
N LEU A 81 12.28 -14.20 9.61
CA LEU A 81 11.47 -13.03 9.27
C LEU A 81 11.49 -12.74 7.77
N ALA A 82 12.66 -12.86 7.12
CA ALA A 82 12.75 -12.63 5.67
C ALA A 82 11.88 -13.62 4.90
N VAL A 83 11.99 -14.92 5.21
CA VAL A 83 11.17 -15.96 4.56
C VAL A 83 9.69 -15.74 4.82
N GLU A 84 9.30 -15.39 6.05
CA GLU A 84 7.90 -15.13 6.39
C GLU A 84 7.37 -13.89 5.65
N ALA A 85 8.18 -12.83 5.55
CA ALA A 85 7.82 -11.62 4.79
C ALA A 85 7.62 -11.95 3.30
N ASP A 86 8.49 -12.74 2.69
CA ASP A 86 8.35 -13.16 1.29
C ASP A 86 7.07 -13.96 1.06
N GLU A 87 6.73 -14.90 1.99
CA GLU A 87 5.50 -15.67 1.94
C GLU A 87 4.26 -14.76 2.04
N LEU A 88 4.28 -13.74 2.91
CA LEU A 88 3.17 -12.79 3.09
C LEU A 88 3.04 -11.80 1.92
N LEU A 89 4.15 -11.32 1.36
CA LEU A 89 4.16 -10.46 0.19
C LEU A 89 3.61 -11.17 -1.05
N ALA A 90 3.80 -12.49 -1.16
CA ALA A 90 3.24 -13.30 -2.23
C ALA A 90 1.77 -13.69 -2.01
N ALA A 91 1.19 -13.41 -0.85
CA ALA A 91 -0.19 -13.75 -0.53
C ALA A 91 -1.17 -12.76 -1.19
N PRO A 92 -2.30 -13.21 -1.78
CA PRO A 92 -3.29 -12.33 -2.40
C PRO A 92 -3.81 -11.22 -1.46
N GLN A 93 -3.87 -11.48 -0.17
CA GLN A 93 -4.31 -10.54 0.85
C GLN A 93 -3.38 -9.32 1.00
N PHE A 94 -2.13 -9.40 0.52
CA PHE A 94 -1.24 -8.26 0.48
C PHE A 94 -1.83 -7.13 -0.38
N GLY A 95 -2.28 -7.45 -1.60
CA GLY A 95 -2.93 -6.50 -2.47
C GLY A 95 -4.26 -5.96 -1.90
N GLU A 96 -5.06 -6.82 -1.25
CA GLU A 96 -6.29 -6.40 -0.58
C GLU A 96 -6.00 -5.39 0.54
N ARG A 97 -4.97 -5.65 1.36
CA ARG A 97 -4.55 -4.80 2.48
C ARG A 97 -3.98 -3.46 1.99
N TRP A 98 -3.07 -3.49 1.02
CA TRP A 98 -2.33 -2.31 0.58
C TRP A 98 -3.04 -1.52 -0.51
N GLY A 99 -3.80 -2.19 -1.38
CA GLY A 99 -4.65 -1.54 -2.38
C GLY A 99 -5.67 -0.59 -1.76
N ARG A 100 -6.14 -0.87 -0.52
CA ARG A 100 -7.03 0.02 0.21
C ARG A 100 -6.45 1.43 0.39
N HIS A 101 -5.16 1.56 0.66
CA HIS A 101 -4.54 2.88 0.84
C HIS A 101 -4.65 3.73 -0.43
N TRP A 102 -4.51 3.10 -1.61
CA TRP A 102 -4.73 3.79 -2.87
C TRP A 102 -6.20 4.11 -3.10
N LEU A 103 -7.09 3.18 -2.82
CA LEU A 103 -8.54 3.38 -2.97
C LEU A 103 -9.04 4.54 -2.10
N ASP A 104 -8.49 4.72 -0.90
CA ASP A 104 -8.79 5.86 -0.01
C ASP A 104 -8.31 7.19 -0.64
N VAL A 105 -7.12 7.23 -1.23
CA VAL A 105 -6.58 8.41 -1.95
C VAL A 105 -7.42 8.71 -3.20
N ALA A 106 -7.80 7.68 -3.95
CA ALA A 106 -8.67 7.80 -5.13
C ALA A 106 -10.13 8.15 -4.77
N ARG A 107 -10.47 8.18 -3.48
CA ARG A 107 -11.84 8.38 -3.01
C ARG A 107 -12.82 7.37 -3.63
N PHE A 108 -12.39 6.13 -3.77
CA PHE A 108 -13.17 5.05 -4.36
C PHE A 108 -14.51 4.89 -3.63
N ALA A 109 -15.58 4.79 -4.40
CA ALA A 109 -16.90 4.46 -3.90
C ALA A 109 -17.66 3.60 -4.92
N GLU A 110 -18.54 2.74 -4.43
CA GLU A 110 -19.42 1.89 -5.26
C GLU A 110 -20.76 2.56 -5.54
N SER A 111 -20.90 3.83 -5.15
CA SER A 111 -22.08 4.65 -5.42
C SER A 111 -21.71 6.13 -5.47
N SER A 112 -22.61 6.95 -6.04
CA SER A 112 -22.42 8.41 -6.13
C SER A 112 -22.38 9.10 -4.76
N GLY A 113 -22.90 8.46 -3.70
CA GLY A 113 -23.19 9.13 -2.42
C GLY A 113 -24.22 10.24 -2.59
N LYS A 114 -24.32 11.15 -1.62
CA LYS A 114 -25.26 12.30 -1.66
C LYS A 114 -26.75 11.89 -1.76
N ASP A 115 -27.64 12.84 -2.05
CA ASP A 115 -29.10 12.67 -1.93
C ASP A 115 -29.65 11.58 -2.86
N ALA A 116 -29.19 11.53 -4.13
CA ALA A 116 -29.54 10.45 -5.04
C ALA A 116 -28.40 9.42 -5.10
N ASN A 117 -28.36 8.56 -4.13
CA ASN A 117 -27.31 7.55 -4.00
C ASN A 117 -27.40 6.47 -5.11
N ILE A 118 -26.88 6.76 -6.30
CA ILE A 118 -26.89 5.88 -7.46
C ILE A 118 -25.73 4.90 -7.38
N SER A 119 -26.02 3.60 -7.45
CA SER A 119 -25.02 2.55 -7.44
C SER A 119 -24.19 2.52 -8.72
N PHE A 120 -22.89 2.25 -8.59
CA PHE A 120 -21.96 1.98 -9.71
C PHE A 120 -21.69 0.48 -9.82
N PRO A 121 -22.49 -0.27 -10.57
CA PRO A 121 -22.48 -1.73 -10.56
C PRO A 121 -21.17 -2.37 -11.04
N TYR A 122 -20.30 -1.59 -11.66
CA TYR A 122 -19.00 -2.06 -12.18
C TYR A 122 -17.79 -1.43 -11.46
N ALA A 123 -17.99 -0.66 -10.41
CA ALA A 123 -16.90 -0.02 -9.65
C ALA A 123 -15.90 -1.03 -9.09
N TRP A 124 -16.38 -2.23 -8.71
CA TRP A 124 -15.54 -3.32 -8.24
C TRP A 124 -14.40 -3.69 -9.20
N ARG A 125 -14.54 -3.48 -10.52
CA ARG A 125 -13.48 -3.75 -11.50
C ARG A 125 -12.26 -2.88 -11.26
N TYR A 126 -12.47 -1.60 -10.93
CA TYR A 126 -11.36 -0.70 -10.61
C TYR A 126 -10.69 -1.10 -9.28
N ARG A 127 -11.48 -1.46 -8.26
CA ARG A 127 -10.93 -2.00 -7.01
C ARG A 127 -10.05 -3.21 -7.27
N ASP A 128 -10.54 -4.17 -8.03
CA ASP A 128 -9.81 -5.40 -8.33
C ASP A 128 -8.55 -5.10 -9.16
N TYR A 129 -8.61 -4.15 -10.12
CA TYR A 129 -7.43 -3.68 -10.84
C TYR A 129 -6.36 -3.14 -9.89
N VAL A 130 -6.73 -2.36 -8.88
CA VAL A 130 -5.79 -1.82 -7.89
C VAL A 130 -5.17 -2.96 -7.07
N ILE A 131 -5.97 -3.90 -6.58
CA ILE A 131 -5.51 -5.07 -5.82
C ILE A 131 -4.54 -5.90 -6.66
N ASP A 132 -4.92 -6.23 -7.89
CA ASP A 132 -4.08 -7.01 -8.81
C ASP A 132 -2.77 -6.28 -9.16
N SER A 133 -2.81 -4.96 -9.32
CA SER A 133 -1.62 -4.16 -9.60
C SER A 133 -0.62 -4.16 -8.44
N VAL A 134 -1.11 -4.11 -7.20
CA VAL A 134 -0.27 -4.21 -6.00
C VAL A 134 0.33 -5.62 -5.89
N ASN A 135 -0.48 -6.67 -6.08
CA ASN A 135 0.00 -8.06 -6.04
C ASN A 135 0.99 -8.40 -7.17
N ALA A 136 0.86 -7.73 -8.31
CA ALA A 136 1.79 -7.88 -9.44
C ALA A 136 3.04 -6.99 -9.33
N ASP A 137 3.17 -6.25 -8.24
CA ASP A 137 4.26 -5.28 -8.01
C ASP A 137 4.47 -4.35 -9.22
N VAL A 138 3.36 -3.83 -9.78
CA VAL A 138 3.44 -2.90 -10.92
C VAL A 138 4.20 -1.64 -10.50
N PRO A 139 5.26 -1.24 -11.23
CA PRO A 139 6.01 -0.03 -10.93
C PRO A 139 5.10 1.20 -10.81
N TYR A 140 5.35 2.05 -9.83
CA TYR A 140 4.45 3.15 -9.48
C TYR A 140 4.20 4.14 -10.62
N ASP A 141 5.23 4.46 -11.40
CA ASP A 141 5.12 5.30 -12.59
C ASP A 141 4.22 4.67 -13.67
N ARG A 142 4.36 3.35 -13.90
CA ARG A 142 3.48 2.59 -14.80
C ARG A 142 2.05 2.56 -14.27
N PHE A 143 1.86 2.31 -12.98
CA PHE A 143 0.56 2.31 -12.33
C PHE A 143 -0.16 3.65 -12.48
N LEU A 144 0.54 4.78 -12.32
CA LEU A 144 -0.01 6.11 -12.56
C LEU A 144 -0.35 6.34 -14.03
N ALA A 145 0.56 5.98 -14.94
CA ALA A 145 0.33 6.14 -16.37
C ALA A 145 -0.91 5.38 -16.85
N GLU A 146 -1.12 4.17 -16.35
CA GLU A 146 -2.29 3.35 -16.68
C GLU A 146 -3.61 3.99 -16.22
N GLN A 147 -3.63 4.63 -15.06
CA GLN A 147 -4.82 5.27 -14.52
C GLN A 147 -5.15 6.61 -15.20
N LEU A 148 -4.14 7.34 -15.67
CA LEU A 148 -4.34 8.65 -16.31
C LEU A 148 -4.57 8.53 -17.83
N ALA A 149 -3.96 7.54 -18.48
CA ALA A 149 -3.92 7.41 -19.93
C ALA A 149 -3.93 5.96 -20.42
N GLY A 150 -4.51 5.04 -19.64
CA GLY A 150 -4.55 3.60 -20.00
C GLY A 150 -5.23 3.33 -21.33
N ASP A 151 -6.21 4.15 -21.72
CA ASP A 151 -6.87 4.08 -23.01
C ASP A 151 -5.95 4.40 -24.21
N LEU A 152 -4.87 5.13 -23.97
CA LEU A 152 -3.88 5.55 -24.98
C LEU A 152 -2.64 4.66 -24.99
N LEU A 153 -2.46 3.80 -24.00
CA LEU A 153 -1.29 2.95 -23.91
C LEU A 153 -1.34 1.77 -24.89
N PRO A 154 -0.20 1.35 -25.46
CA PRO A 154 -0.13 0.16 -26.28
C PRO A 154 -0.45 -1.09 -25.47
N TYR A 155 -1.04 -2.09 -26.13
CA TYR A 155 -1.41 -3.38 -25.53
C TYR A 155 -1.12 -4.54 -26.49
N GLU A 156 -0.82 -5.71 -25.93
CA GLU A 156 -0.49 -6.91 -26.67
C GLU A 156 -1.67 -7.89 -26.75
N SER A 157 -2.69 -7.72 -25.91
CA SER A 157 -3.84 -8.62 -25.88
C SER A 157 -5.15 -7.91 -25.52
N PRO A 158 -6.32 -8.46 -25.92
CA PRO A 158 -7.62 -7.95 -25.50
C PRO A 158 -7.79 -7.89 -23.97
N LYS A 159 -7.19 -8.82 -23.24
CA LYS A 159 -7.21 -8.84 -21.77
C LYS A 159 -6.46 -7.63 -21.20
N GLU A 160 -5.27 -7.37 -21.74
CA GLU A 160 -4.49 -6.19 -21.33
C GLU A 160 -5.22 -4.90 -21.67
N ARG A 161 -5.79 -4.80 -22.89
CA ARG A 161 -6.61 -3.65 -23.27
C ARG A 161 -7.75 -3.41 -22.28
N ALA A 162 -8.47 -4.46 -21.89
CA ALA A 162 -9.55 -4.35 -20.90
C ALA A 162 -9.01 -3.86 -19.54
N ARG A 163 -7.87 -4.38 -19.08
CA ARG A 163 -7.21 -3.96 -17.84
C ARG A 163 -6.84 -2.47 -17.88
N LEU A 164 -6.24 -2.01 -18.96
CA LEU A 164 -5.85 -0.61 -19.14
C LEU A 164 -7.07 0.33 -19.17
N LEU A 165 -8.16 -0.08 -19.81
CA LEU A 165 -9.43 0.67 -19.79
C LEU A 165 -10.05 0.72 -18.40
N ILE A 166 -9.98 -0.36 -17.63
CA ILE A 166 -10.45 -0.39 -16.24
C ILE A 166 -9.63 0.54 -15.35
N ALA A 167 -8.32 0.63 -15.59
CA ALA A 167 -7.43 1.53 -14.85
C ALA A 167 -7.88 3.00 -14.93
N THR A 168 -8.37 3.46 -16.10
CA THR A 168 -8.89 4.83 -16.27
C THR A 168 -10.16 5.11 -15.47
N GLY A 169 -10.74 4.10 -14.86
CA GLY A 169 -11.79 4.24 -13.85
C GLY A 169 -11.41 5.18 -12.71
N PHE A 170 -10.11 5.36 -12.43
CA PHE A 170 -9.60 6.36 -11.50
C PHE A 170 -10.22 7.76 -11.72
N LEU A 171 -10.38 8.17 -12.98
CA LEU A 171 -10.97 9.46 -13.35
C LEU A 171 -12.48 9.53 -13.12
N ALA A 172 -13.13 8.38 -12.96
CA ALA A 172 -14.58 8.26 -12.84
C ALA A 172 -15.07 7.86 -11.44
N VAL A 173 -14.21 7.30 -10.59
CA VAL A 173 -14.60 6.88 -9.23
C VAL A 173 -14.76 8.07 -8.28
N GLY A 174 -15.46 7.84 -7.18
CA GLY A 174 -15.67 8.84 -6.13
C GLY A 174 -17.09 9.41 -6.14
N THR A 175 -17.39 10.15 -5.09
CA THR A 175 -18.70 10.76 -4.89
C THR A 175 -18.96 11.87 -5.91
N LYS A 176 -20.14 11.86 -6.55
CA LYS A 176 -20.58 12.87 -7.53
C LYS A 176 -22.00 13.32 -7.23
N ASN A 177 -22.25 14.61 -7.32
CA ASN A 177 -23.60 15.12 -7.26
C ASN A 177 -24.27 15.01 -8.63
N LEU A 178 -24.90 13.88 -8.90
CA LEU A 178 -25.58 13.61 -10.16
C LEU A 178 -26.94 14.33 -10.28
N ASP A 179 -27.48 14.82 -9.15
CA ASP A 179 -28.74 15.59 -9.13
C ASP A 179 -28.52 17.07 -9.34
N SER A 180 -27.28 17.55 -9.31
CA SER A 180 -27.03 18.97 -9.49
C SER A 180 -27.21 19.37 -10.95
N MET A 181 -28.25 20.14 -11.22
CA MET A 181 -28.45 20.85 -12.49
C MET A 181 -27.47 22.02 -12.65
N ASN A 182 -26.62 22.29 -11.67
CA ASN A 182 -25.64 23.36 -11.68
C ASN A 182 -24.31 22.87 -12.29
N PRO A 183 -23.93 23.30 -13.52
CA PRO A 183 -22.68 22.89 -14.14
C PRO A 183 -21.43 23.23 -13.33
N MET A 184 -21.44 24.34 -12.58
CA MET A 184 -20.29 24.74 -11.75
C MET A 184 -20.10 23.78 -10.57
N GLN A 185 -21.19 23.35 -9.91
CA GLN A 185 -21.13 22.38 -8.84
C GLN A 185 -20.66 21.01 -9.34
N PHE A 186 -21.14 20.60 -10.52
CA PHE A 186 -20.70 19.35 -11.15
C PHE A 186 -19.21 19.38 -11.48
N GLN A 187 -18.69 20.51 -12.00
CA GLN A 187 -17.25 20.68 -12.23
C GLN A 187 -16.44 20.68 -10.94
N ALA A 188 -16.92 21.36 -9.88
CA ALA A 188 -16.28 21.37 -8.58
C ALA A 188 -16.21 19.94 -7.99
N ASP A 189 -17.29 19.17 -8.09
CA ASP A 189 -17.33 17.77 -7.60
C ASP A 189 -16.36 16.86 -8.38
N ILE A 190 -16.16 17.09 -9.70
CA ILE A 190 -15.18 16.36 -10.51
C ILE A 190 -13.75 16.72 -10.09
N LEU A 191 -13.49 18.00 -9.89
CA LEU A 191 -12.16 18.51 -9.52
C LEU A 191 -11.84 18.30 -8.05
N GLY A 192 -12.83 17.98 -7.22
CA GLY A 192 -12.67 17.76 -5.79
C GLY A 192 -12.38 19.02 -5.00
N ILE A 193 -12.90 20.16 -5.42
CA ILE A 193 -12.78 21.47 -4.79
C ILE A 193 -14.13 22.03 -4.36
#